data_eb01baf86898b5239241b164adbe3fc3
#
_entry.id   eb01baf86898b5239241b164adbe3fc3
#
_cell.length_a   1.000
_cell.length_b   1.000
_cell.length_c   1.000
_cell.angle_alpha   90.00
_cell.angle_beta   90.00
_cell.angle_gamma   90.00
#
_symmetry.space_group_name_H-M   'P 1'
#
loop_
_entity.id
_entity.type
_entity.pdbx_description
1 polymer ?
#
loop_
_entity_poly.entity_id
_entity_poly.type
_entity_poly.pdbx_seq_one_letter_code
_entity_poly.pdbx_strand_id
1 'polypeptide(L)'
;KINKSTKWVKLMDSLGLMVECNKLKSFEEKTWVKNQLDFMNESDAKEFSIRITDIFSGNLIAQQNEINILKLTYSENNKDKKIGYDNAEFLPYQLEDKIVELNTKYALRITKSIKKNDDHYGPLLVWIIGKIINTCVGSLQDNVNLEKAGIWKNKIPNYMNFIKKNPLKKMLLLQKKVYELDLASKGLGGMTKDQFWQELDNMVISLTSN
;
A
#
# COMPACT_ATOMS: atom_id res chain seq x y z
N LYS A 1 -19.42 7.26 -0.73
CA LYS A 1 -19.96 6.98 -2.08
C LYS A 1 -21.33 7.63 -2.19
N ILE A 2 -21.52 8.53 -3.16
CA ILE A 2 -22.80 9.22 -3.33
C ILE A 2 -23.80 8.24 -3.95
N ASN A 3 -25.01 8.16 -3.36
CA ASN A 3 -26.05 7.30 -3.90
C ASN A 3 -26.77 8.01 -5.06
N LYS A 4 -26.60 7.48 -6.27
CA LYS A 4 -27.19 8.02 -7.50
C LYS A 4 -28.74 8.02 -7.50
N SER A 5 -29.38 7.25 -6.61
CA SER A 5 -30.84 7.19 -6.51
C SER A 5 -31.46 8.35 -5.71
N THR A 6 -30.67 9.15 -5.00
CA THR A 6 -31.16 10.28 -4.21
C THR A 6 -31.75 11.39 -5.09
N LYS A 7 -32.86 11.99 -4.64
CA LYS A 7 -33.61 13.01 -5.42
C LYS A 7 -32.74 14.20 -5.86
N TRP A 8 -31.86 14.68 -4.98
CA TRP A 8 -30.98 15.81 -5.31
C TRP A 8 -29.93 15.44 -6.39
N VAL A 9 -29.40 14.21 -6.37
CA VAL A 9 -28.45 13.72 -7.39
C VAL A 9 -29.14 13.66 -8.76
N LYS A 10 -30.35 13.11 -8.81
CA LYS A 10 -31.17 13.08 -10.05
C LYS A 10 -31.50 14.48 -10.55
N LEU A 11 -31.77 15.42 -9.65
CA LEU A 11 -32.05 16.82 -10.02
C LEU A 11 -30.80 17.45 -10.64
N MET A 12 -29.62 17.27 -9.99
CA MET A 12 -28.37 17.82 -10.54
C MET A 12 -27.99 17.20 -11.87
N ASP A 13 -28.22 15.90 -12.07
CA ASP A 13 -27.99 15.19 -13.33
C ASP A 13 -28.94 15.68 -14.48
N SER A 14 -30.14 16.09 -14.11
CA SER A 14 -31.12 16.66 -15.09
C SER A 14 -30.84 18.11 -15.48
N LEU A 15 -30.14 18.88 -14.64
CA LEU A 15 -29.85 20.29 -14.84
C LEU A 15 -28.44 20.56 -15.40
N GLY A 16 -27.56 19.56 -15.39
CA GLY A 16 -26.15 19.71 -15.78
C GLY A 16 -25.49 18.39 -16.10
N LEU A 17 -24.17 18.44 -16.27
CA LEU A 17 -23.33 17.26 -16.49
C LEU A 17 -22.75 16.78 -15.14
N MET A 18 -23.06 15.56 -14.73
CA MET A 18 -22.41 14.90 -13.60
C MET A 18 -21.22 14.06 -14.06
N VAL A 19 -20.04 14.43 -13.59
CA VAL A 19 -18.81 13.67 -13.85
C VAL A 19 -18.45 12.84 -12.61
N GLU A 20 -18.37 11.53 -12.76
CA GLU A 20 -17.97 10.62 -11.68
C GLU A 20 -16.46 10.43 -11.69
N CYS A 21 -15.77 10.99 -10.67
CA CYS A 21 -14.33 10.83 -10.50
C CYS A 21 -14.04 9.68 -9.53
N ASN A 22 -13.80 8.50 -10.05
CA ASN A 22 -13.40 7.34 -9.26
C ASN A 22 -11.87 7.19 -9.22
N LYS A 23 -11.35 6.62 -8.11
CA LYS A 23 -9.95 6.21 -8.06
C LYS A 23 -9.69 5.15 -9.12
N LEU A 24 -8.65 5.35 -9.92
CA LEU A 24 -8.26 4.38 -10.94
C LEU A 24 -7.83 3.05 -10.30
N LYS A 25 -8.17 1.96 -10.95
CA LYS A 25 -7.62 0.64 -10.63
C LYS A 25 -6.21 0.53 -11.20
N SER A 26 -5.41 -0.38 -10.69
CA SER A 26 -4.00 -0.53 -11.08
C SER A 26 -3.79 -0.70 -12.59
N PHE A 27 -4.68 -1.43 -13.29
CA PHE A 27 -4.59 -1.60 -14.73
C PHE A 27 -5.01 -0.33 -15.50
N GLU A 28 -6.01 0.41 -15.00
CA GLU A 28 -6.47 1.69 -15.57
C GLU A 28 -5.38 2.75 -15.42
N GLU A 29 -4.70 2.76 -14.28
CA GLU A 29 -3.57 3.64 -13.98
C GLU A 29 -2.41 3.41 -14.97
N LYS A 30 -2.05 2.14 -15.22
CA LYS A 30 -1.02 1.79 -16.21
C LYS A 30 -1.39 2.23 -17.63
N THR A 31 -2.63 2.00 -18.01
CA THR A 31 -3.15 2.40 -19.32
C THR A 31 -3.15 3.93 -19.46
N TRP A 32 -3.56 4.63 -18.41
CA TRP A 32 -3.56 6.09 -18.39
C TRP A 32 -2.15 6.65 -18.54
N VAL A 33 -1.16 6.15 -17.76
CA VAL A 33 0.23 6.57 -17.88
C VAL A 33 0.77 6.29 -19.28
N LYS A 34 0.54 5.06 -19.81
CA LYS A 34 0.99 4.72 -21.16
C LYS A 34 0.46 5.68 -22.22
N ASN A 35 -0.83 6.06 -22.13
CA ASN A 35 -1.46 6.97 -23.09
C ASN A 35 -0.91 8.41 -22.98
N GLN A 36 -0.35 8.81 -21.84
CA GLN A 36 0.28 10.12 -21.68
C GLN A 36 1.75 10.16 -22.19
N LEU A 37 2.32 8.99 -22.52
CA LEU A 37 3.69 8.84 -23.07
C LEU A 37 3.70 8.73 -24.60
N ASP A 38 2.74 9.38 -25.27
CA ASP A 38 2.57 9.41 -26.73
C ASP A 38 3.76 10.05 -27.51
N PHE A 39 4.59 10.79 -26.82
CA PHE A 39 5.83 11.40 -27.35
C PHE A 39 7.02 10.43 -27.41
N MET A 40 6.87 9.19 -26.91
CA MET A 40 7.87 8.12 -26.91
C MET A 40 7.55 7.05 -27.97
N ASN A 41 8.57 6.29 -28.37
CA ASN A 41 8.31 5.07 -29.10
C ASN A 41 7.58 4.04 -28.22
N GLU A 42 6.90 3.06 -28.84
CA GLU A 42 6.01 2.13 -28.12
C GLU A 42 6.75 1.27 -27.07
N SER A 43 7.99 0.87 -27.35
CA SER A 43 8.83 0.09 -26.43
C SER A 43 9.15 0.88 -25.17
N ASP A 44 9.63 2.11 -25.34
CA ASP A 44 10.01 2.98 -24.23
C ASP A 44 8.76 3.41 -23.43
N ALA A 45 7.67 3.76 -24.11
CA ALA A 45 6.40 4.11 -23.44
C ALA A 45 5.88 2.95 -22.56
N LYS A 46 6.00 1.72 -23.01
CA LYS A 46 5.63 0.53 -22.23
C LYS A 46 6.55 0.38 -20.99
N GLU A 47 7.85 0.47 -21.17
CA GLU A 47 8.81 0.35 -20.06
C GLU A 47 8.63 1.47 -19.04
N PHE A 48 8.59 2.74 -19.47
CA PHE A 48 8.41 3.89 -18.60
C PHE A 48 7.05 3.88 -17.91
N SER A 49 5.98 3.43 -18.57
CA SER A 49 4.67 3.33 -17.93
C SER A 49 4.68 2.34 -16.74
N ILE A 50 5.37 1.21 -16.88
CA ILE A 50 5.53 0.24 -15.78
C ILE A 50 6.34 0.86 -14.64
N ARG A 51 7.48 1.50 -14.96
CA ARG A 51 8.36 2.10 -13.96
C ARG A 51 7.67 3.24 -13.19
N ILE A 52 6.98 4.15 -13.88
CA ILE A 52 6.23 5.26 -13.27
C ILE A 52 5.13 4.73 -12.35
N THR A 53 4.32 3.79 -12.83
CA THR A 53 3.24 3.21 -12.02
C THR A 53 3.76 2.38 -10.85
N ASP A 54 4.92 1.75 -10.97
CA ASP A 54 5.56 1.02 -9.89
C ASP A 54 6.12 1.94 -8.80
N ILE A 55 6.70 3.09 -9.18
CA ILE A 55 7.30 4.05 -8.25
C ILE A 55 6.22 4.93 -7.60
N PHE A 56 5.27 5.44 -8.39
CA PHE A 56 4.27 6.42 -7.94
C PHE A 56 2.85 5.82 -7.84
N SER A 57 2.72 4.51 -7.60
CA SER A 57 1.43 3.81 -7.59
C SER A 57 0.39 4.50 -6.70
N GLY A 58 -0.78 4.81 -7.27
CA GLY A 58 -1.89 5.50 -6.61
C GLY A 58 -1.71 7.01 -6.45
N ASN A 59 -0.59 7.59 -6.88
CA ASN A 59 -0.31 9.03 -6.84
C ASN A 59 -0.27 9.62 -8.26
N LEU A 60 -1.47 9.90 -8.83
CA LEU A 60 -1.60 10.43 -10.19
C LEU A 60 -0.91 11.78 -10.38
N ILE A 61 -0.82 12.61 -9.33
CA ILE A 61 -0.14 13.92 -9.42
C ILE A 61 1.37 13.71 -9.61
N ALA A 62 1.98 12.81 -8.83
CA ALA A 62 3.39 12.49 -8.98
C ALA A 62 3.68 11.84 -10.34
N GLN A 63 2.81 10.95 -10.82
CA GLN A 63 2.91 10.36 -12.14
C GLN A 63 2.84 11.42 -13.24
N GLN A 64 1.88 12.35 -13.16
CA GLN A 64 1.76 13.45 -14.12
C GLN A 64 2.99 14.36 -14.12
N ASN A 65 3.52 14.69 -12.94
CA ASN A 65 4.73 15.48 -12.83
C ASN A 65 5.93 14.80 -13.48
N GLU A 66 6.11 13.50 -13.24
CA GLU A 66 7.18 12.72 -13.87
C GLU A 66 7.02 12.65 -15.39
N ILE A 67 5.80 12.45 -15.89
CA ILE A 67 5.50 12.51 -17.32
C ILE A 67 5.87 13.86 -17.91
N ASN A 68 5.55 14.95 -17.23
CA ASN A 68 5.89 16.30 -17.69
C ASN A 68 7.42 16.51 -17.74
N ILE A 69 8.16 16.02 -16.75
CA ILE A 69 9.64 16.04 -16.75
C ILE A 69 10.19 15.24 -17.93
N LEU A 70 9.63 14.04 -18.16
CA LEU A 70 10.03 13.19 -19.29
C LEU A 70 9.74 13.86 -20.63
N LYS A 71 8.60 14.54 -20.80
CA LYS A 71 8.28 15.32 -22.02
C LYS A 71 9.35 16.35 -22.36
N LEU A 72 9.91 16.99 -21.33
CA LEU A 72 10.95 18.01 -21.52
C LEU A 72 12.35 17.43 -21.76
N THR A 73 12.59 16.21 -21.31
CA THR A 73 13.94 15.66 -21.21
C THR A 73 14.16 14.39 -22.02
N TYR A 74 13.10 13.79 -22.57
CA TYR A 74 13.22 12.57 -23.34
C TYR A 74 13.98 12.80 -24.63
N SER A 75 14.93 11.90 -24.89
CA SER A 75 15.62 11.76 -26.16
C SER A 75 15.84 10.27 -26.39
N GLU A 76 15.58 9.78 -27.60
CA GLU A 76 15.73 8.36 -27.95
C GLU A 76 17.14 7.82 -27.69
N ASN A 77 18.14 8.69 -27.73
CA ASN A 77 19.55 8.35 -27.49
C ASN A 77 19.95 8.31 -26.00
N ASN A 78 19.06 8.70 -25.08
CA ASN A 78 19.37 8.78 -23.65
C ASN A 78 18.36 7.99 -22.83
N LYS A 79 18.50 6.65 -22.85
CA LYS A 79 17.60 5.70 -22.19
C LYS A 79 17.82 5.57 -20.67
N ASP A 80 18.94 6.05 -20.14
CA ASP A 80 19.32 5.88 -18.72
C ASP A 80 18.74 6.94 -17.78
N LYS A 81 17.59 7.52 -18.10
CA LYS A 81 16.98 8.51 -17.22
C LYS A 81 16.47 7.86 -15.96
N LYS A 82 17.00 8.34 -14.84
CA LYS A 82 16.50 8.02 -13.51
C LYS A 82 15.15 8.69 -13.33
N ILE A 83 14.10 7.89 -13.17
CA ILE A 83 12.79 8.37 -12.70
C ILE A 83 12.98 8.90 -11.28
N GLY A 84 12.35 10.02 -10.97
CA GLY A 84 12.47 10.69 -9.68
C GLY A 84 12.05 9.81 -8.49
N TYR A 85 12.38 10.26 -7.28
CA TYR A 85 11.98 9.54 -6.07
C TYR A 85 10.52 9.80 -5.76
N ASP A 86 9.81 8.75 -5.35
CA ASP A 86 8.45 8.88 -4.85
C ASP A 86 8.45 9.58 -3.49
N ASN A 87 7.79 10.72 -3.43
CA ASN A 87 7.51 11.43 -2.19
C ASN A 87 6.04 11.27 -1.76
N ALA A 88 5.35 10.22 -2.23
CA ALA A 88 3.97 9.97 -1.83
C ALA A 88 3.88 9.75 -0.32
N GLU A 89 2.98 10.48 0.30
CA GLU A 89 2.59 10.26 1.69
C GLU A 89 1.61 9.09 1.74
N PHE A 90 1.94 8.09 2.52
CA PHE A 90 1.08 6.94 2.75
C PHE A 90 0.38 7.05 4.10
N LEU A 91 -0.91 6.73 4.11
CA LEU A 91 -1.64 6.58 5.36
C LEU A 91 -1.24 5.26 6.03
N PRO A 92 -0.95 5.25 7.35
CA PRO A 92 -0.56 4.03 8.07
C PRO A 92 -1.50 2.84 7.87
N TYR A 93 -2.81 3.10 7.77
CA TYR A 93 -3.83 2.05 7.58
C TYR A 93 -3.74 1.30 6.24
N GLN A 94 -3.06 1.86 5.23
CA GLN A 94 -2.82 1.16 3.97
C GLN A 94 -1.86 -0.03 4.14
N LEU A 95 -1.06 -0.05 5.22
CA LEU A 95 -0.14 -1.13 5.53
C LEU A 95 -0.88 -2.46 5.74
N GLU A 96 -2.05 -2.44 6.44
CA GLU A 96 -2.89 -3.63 6.64
C GLU A 96 -3.22 -4.32 5.32
N ASP A 97 -3.74 -3.54 4.36
CA ASP A 97 -4.15 -4.09 3.07
C ASP A 97 -2.95 -4.70 2.32
N LYS A 98 -1.81 -4.03 2.32
CA LYS A 98 -0.62 -4.50 1.58
C LYS A 98 0.05 -5.72 2.21
N ILE A 99 0.01 -5.85 3.53
CA ILE A 99 0.47 -7.07 4.22
C ILE A 99 -0.46 -8.25 3.88
N VAL A 100 -1.78 -8.07 4.00
CA VAL A 100 -2.76 -9.13 3.76
C VAL A 100 -2.83 -9.53 2.28
N GLU A 101 -2.56 -8.60 1.37
CA GLU A 101 -2.38 -8.87 -0.07
C GLU A 101 -1.05 -9.59 -0.40
N LEU A 102 -0.16 -9.80 0.58
CA LEU A 102 1.18 -10.36 0.42
C LEU A 102 2.07 -9.52 -0.53
N ASN A 103 1.86 -8.22 -0.57
CA ASN A 103 2.61 -7.29 -1.41
C ASN A 103 3.78 -6.68 -0.63
N THR A 104 4.87 -7.45 -0.49
CA THR A 104 6.08 -7.07 0.26
C THR A 104 6.66 -5.74 -0.21
N LYS A 105 6.80 -5.56 -1.53
CA LYS A 105 7.39 -4.35 -2.12
C LYS A 105 6.63 -3.11 -1.69
N TYR A 106 5.31 -3.16 -1.77
CA TYR A 106 4.46 -2.02 -1.45
C TYR A 106 4.34 -1.78 0.06
N ALA A 107 4.27 -2.85 0.86
CA ALA A 107 4.27 -2.75 2.33
C ALA A 107 5.56 -2.09 2.85
N LEU A 108 6.74 -2.50 2.36
CA LEU A 108 8.02 -1.87 2.70
C LEU A 108 8.13 -0.42 2.20
N ARG A 109 7.49 -0.08 1.09
CA ARG A 109 7.45 1.31 0.61
C ARG A 109 6.65 2.19 1.57
N ILE A 110 5.55 1.68 2.14
CA ILE A 110 4.76 2.38 3.16
C ILE A 110 5.59 2.60 4.42
N THR A 111 6.24 1.56 4.97
CA THR A 111 7.04 1.70 6.20
C THR A 111 8.19 2.68 6.01
N LYS A 112 8.90 2.63 4.88
CA LYS A 112 9.99 3.56 4.56
C LYS A 112 9.52 5.00 4.38
N SER A 113 8.37 5.22 3.73
CA SER A 113 7.79 6.56 3.58
C SER A 113 7.41 7.14 4.93
N ILE A 114 6.75 6.35 5.79
CA ILE A 114 6.37 6.79 7.13
C ILE A 114 7.61 7.04 8.01
N LYS A 115 8.63 6.16 7.97
CA LYS A 115 9.91 6.41 8.66
C LYS A 115 10.52 7.75 8.30
N LYS A 116 10.44 8.13 7.00
CA LYS A 116 11.06 9.36 6.49
C LYS A 116 10.27 10.62 6.84
N ASN A 117 8.95 10.56 6.71
CA ASN A 117 8.08 11.74 6.74
C ASN A 117 7.40 11.94 8.10
N ASP A 118 6.97 10.86 8.74
CA ASP A 118 6.09 10.86 9.92
C ASP A 118 6.44 9.72 10.89
N ASP A 119 7.67 9.65 11.36
CA ASP A 119 8.18 8.55 12.18
C ASP A 119 7.44 8.34 13.52
N HIS A 120 6.70 9.34 13.98
CA HIS A 120 5.83 9.25 15.15
C HIS A 120 4.68 8.23 14.99
N TYR A 121 4.36 7.79 13.77
CA TYR A 121 3.40 6.72 13.52
C TYR A 121 3.96 5.31 13.75
N GLY A 122 5.21 5.16 14.16
CA GLY A 122 5.81 3.85 14.48
C GLY A 122 4.92 2.98 15.38
N PRO A 123 4.43 3.46 16.54
CA PRO A 123 3.53 2.70 17.40
C PRO A 123 2.23 2.26 16.72
N LEU A 124 1.67 3.10 15.84
CA LEU A 124 0.46 2.77 15.08
C LEU A 124 0.71 1.64 14.08
N LEU A 125 1.88 1.62 13.41
CA LEU A 125 2.24 0.53 12.51
C LEU A 125 2.38 -0.80 13.25
N VAL A 126 2.99 -0.79 14.44
CA VAL A 126 3.10 -1.97 15.31
C VAL A 126 1.71 -2.47 15.71
N TRP A 127 0.80 -1.55 16.08
CA TRP A 127 -0.58 -1.90 16.41
C TRP A 127 -1.31 -2.54 15.22
N ILE A 128 -1.16 -1.99 14.01
CA ILE A 128 -1.76 -2.55 12.79
C ILE A 128 -1.26 -3.98 12.55
N ILE A 129 0.05 -4.20 12.63
CA ILE A 129 0.64 -5.54 12.48
C ILE A 129 0.15 -6.49 13.58
N GLY A 130 0.11 -6.02 14.81
CA GLY A 130 -0.43 -6.79 15.94
C GLY A 130 -1.89 -7.20 15.75
N LYS A 131 -2.73 -6.28 15.25
CA LYS A 131 -4.12 -6.56 14.90
C LYS A 131 -4.22 -7.67 13.85
N ILE A 132 -3.43 -7.61 12.78
CA ILE A 132 -3.43 -8.65 11.73
C ILE A 132 -3.07 -10.01 12.34
N ILE A 133 -1.97 -10.08 13.10
CA ILE A 133 -1.48 -11.32 13.70
C ILE A 133 -2.51 -11.90 14.68
N ASN A 134 -3.05 -11.07 15.58
CA ASN A 134 -4.03 -11.52 16.57
C ASN A 134 -5.33 -12.02 15.91
N THR A 135 -5.80 -11.35 14.85
CA THR A 135 -6.95 -11.81 14.05
C THR A 135 -6.67 -13.17 13.43
N CYS A 136 -5.47 -13.38 12.88
CA CYS A 136 -5.10 -14.66 12.28
C CYS A 136 -4.92 -15.77 13.32
N VAL A 137 -4.30 -15.48 14.47
CA VAL A 137 -4.18 -16.44 15.58
C VAL A 137 -5.54 -16.86 16.09
N GLY A 138 -6.45 -15.91 16.37
CA GLY A 138 -7.81 -16.21 16.80
C GLY A 138 -8.59 -17.05 15.78
N SER A 139 -8.41 -16.79 14.48
CA SER A 139 -9.04 -17.58 13.42
C SER A 139 -8.47 -19.00 13.34
N LEU A 140 -7.17 -19.19 13.53
CA LEU A 140 -6.49 -20.49 13.43
C LEU A 140 -6.62 -21.35 14.68
N GLN A 141 -6.64 -20.74 15.86
CA GLN A 141 -6.62 -21.43 17.15
C GLN A 141 -8.03 -21.61 17.72
N ASP A 142 -8.84 -20.55 17.66
CA ASP A 142 -10.14 -20.49 18.32
C ASP A 142 -11.31 -20.55 17.32
N ASN A 143 -11.05 -20.78 16.03
CA ASN A 143 -12.03 -20.76 14.94
C ASN A 143 -12.89 -19.47 14.91
N VAL A 144 -12.33 -18.35 15.32
CA VAL A 144 -13.02 -17.05 15.29
C VAL A 144 -13.33 -16.67 13.85
N ASN A 145 -14.61 -16.40 13.58
CA ASN A 145 -15.02 -15.91 12.25
C ASN A 145 -14.44 -14.52 12.00
N LEU A 146 -13.81 -14.32 10.83
CA LEU A 146 -13.18 -13.07 10.45
C LEU A 146 -14.15 -11.86 10.43
N GLU A 147 -15.42 -12.06 10.08
CA GLU A 147 -16.43 -10.99 10.18
C GLU A 147 -16.67 -10.58 11.63
N LYS A 148 -16.76 -11.55 12.56
CA LYS A 148 -16.89 -11.27 14.01
C LYS A 148 -15.64 -10.61 14.58
N ALA A 149 -14.47 -10.85 14.00
CA ALA A 149 -13.23 -10.15 14.31
C ALA A 149 -13.13 -8.73 13.70
N GLY A 150 -14.19 -8.25 13.04
CA GLY A 150 -14.28 -6.90 12.49
C GLY A 150 -13.63 -6.75 11.11
N ILE A 151 -13.36 -7.85 10.40
CA ILE A 151 -12.83 -7.80 9.04
C ILE A 151 -13.99 -7.60 8.04
N TRP A 152 -13.87 -6.61 7.20
CA TRP A 152 -14.87 -6.31 6.18
C TRP A 152 -14.98 -7.43 5.16
N LYS A 153 -16.20 -7.73 4.71
CA LYS A 153 -16.49 -8.85 3.79
C LYS A 153 -15.63 -8.88 2.54
N ASN A 154 -15.35 -7.71 1.96
CA ASN A 154 -14.50 -7.59 0.76
C ASN A 154 -13.01 -7.90 1.02
N LYS A 155 -12.55 -7.87 2.27
CA LYS A 155 -11.16 -8.20 2.65
C LYS A 155 -10.98 -9.67 3.06
N ILE A 156 -12.07 -10.40 3.37
CA ILE A 156 -12.02 -11.79 3.82
C ILE A 156 -11.24 -12.70 2.86
N PRO A 157 -11.43 -12.66 1.54
CA PRO A 157 -10.66 -13.52 0.63
C PRO A 157 -9.15 -13.33 0.75
N ASN A 158 -8.68 -12.09 0.92
CA ASN A 158 -7.27 -11.77 1.11
C ASN A 158 -6.75 -12.32 2.45
N TYR A 159 -7.51 -12.12 3.54
CA TYR A 159 -7.17 -12.70 4.85
C TYR A 159 -7.11 -14.23 4.82
N MET A 160 -8.04 -14.90 4.15
CA MET A 160 -8.02 -16.37 4.01
C MET A 160 -6.78 -16.86 3.25
N ASN A 161 -6.39 -16.15 2.16
CA ASN A 161 -5.16 -16.46 1.44
C ASN A 161 -3.90 -16.21 2.30
N PHE A 162 -3.89 -15.11 3.04
CA PHE A 162 -2.81 -14.73 3.95
C PHE A 162 -2.64 -15.77 5.07
N ILE A 163 -3.74 -16.23 5.69
CA ILE A 163 -3.75 -17.26 6.75
C ILE A 163 -3.20 -18.58 6.22
N LYS A 164 -3.59 -19.00 5.00
CA LYS A 164 -3.06 -20.23 4.39
C LYS A 164 -1.55 -20.23 4.23
N LYS A 165 -0.95 -19.06 3.97
CA LYS A 165 0.50 -18.92 3.79
C LYS A 165 1.27 -18.69 5.08
N ASN A 166 0.59 -18.36 6.16
CA ASN A 166 1.19 -18.05 7.44
C ASN A 166 0.66 -19.03 8.53
N PRO A 167 1.31 -20.18 8.74
CA PRO A 167 0.83 -21.20 9.69
C PRO A 167 0.88 -20.68 11.13
N LEU A 168 0.04 -21.26 11.99
CA LEU A 168 -0.12 -20.86 13.40
C LEU A 168 1.21 -20.74 14.15
N LYS A 169 2.12 -21.69 13.99
CA LYS A 169 3.44 -21.66 14.63
C LYS A 169 4.23 -20.39 14.29
N LYS A 170 4.20 -19.97 13.01
CA LYS A 170 4.84 -18.72 12.54
C LYS A 170 4.15 -17.52 13.17
N MET A 171 2.82 -17.49 13.20
CA MET A 171 2.04 -16.39 13.78
C MET A 171 2.30 -16.20 15.27
N LEU A 172 2.39 -17.28 16.04
CA LEU A 172 2.71 -17.22 17.48
C LEU A 172 4.12 -16.67 17.73
N LEU A 173 5.11 -17.03 16.92
CA LEU A 173 6.47 -16.46 17.00
C LEU A 173 6.46 -14.96 16.69
N LEU A 174 5.72 -14.55 15.66
CA LEU A 174 5.61 -13.14 15.27
C LEU A 174 4.83 -12.33 16.30
N GLN A 175 3.85 -12.92 16.99
CA GLN A 175 3.11 -12.28 18.08
C GLN A 175 4.05 -11.85 19.23
N LYS A 176 5.03 -12.70 19.60
CA LYS A 176 6.05 -12.34 20.57
C LYS A 176 6.90 -11.16 20.09
N LYS A 177 7.34 -11.18 18.84
CA LYS A 177 8.11 -10.08 18.25
C LYS A 177 7.33 -8.76 18.18
N VAL A 178 6.01 -8.81 17.92
CA VAL A 178 5.15 -7.62 17.98
C VAL A 178 5.17 -7.00 19.36
N TYR A 179 5.11 -7.81 20.42
CA TYR A 179 5.21 -7.31 21.80
C TYR A 179 6.54 -6.61 22.06
N GLU A 180 7.65 -7.17 21.60
CA GLU A 180 8.99 -6.55 21.72
C GLU A 180 9.05 -5.21 20.97
N LEU A 181 8.48 -5.15 19.75
CA LEU A 181 8.36 -3.91 18.98
C LEU A 181 7.43 -2.87 19.63
N ASP A 182 6.35 -3.31 20.26
CA ASP A 182 5.46 -2.41 20.99
C ASP A 182 6.17 -1.75 22.19
N LEU A 183 6.93 -2.52 22.94
CA LEU A 183 7.77 -1.97 24.01
C LEU A 183 8.82 -0.98 23.46
N ALA A 184 9.52 -1.35 22.38
CA ALA A 184 10.51 -0.51 21.75
C ALA A 184 9.92 0.80 21.23
N SER A 185 8.72 0.76 20.66
CA SER A 185 7.99 1.93 20.16
C SER A 185 7.64 2.95 21.26
N LYS A 186 7.59 2.49 22.52
CA LYS A 186 7.33 3.28 23.73
C LYS A 186 8.61 3.68 24.45
N GLY A 187 9.78 3.43 23.85
CA GLY A 187 11.08 3.71 24.46
C GLY A 187 11.51 2.69 25.53
N LEU A 188 10.83 1.55 25.58
CA LEU A 188 11.14 0.44 26.49
C LEU A 188 11.83 -0.69 25.72
N GLY A 189 12.62 -1.54 26.37
CA GLY A 189 13.20 -2.73 25.72
C GLY A 189 14.56 -2.55 25.05
N GLY A 190 15.20 -1.39 25.16
CA GLY A 190 16.62 -1.19 24.81
C GLY A 190 16.95 -1.14 23.30
N MET A 191 15.96 -1.12 22.40
CA MET A 191 16.20 -0.94 20.97
C MET A 191 16.46 0.52 20.63
N THR A 192 17.43 0.79 19.76
CA THR A 192 17.59 2.10 19.15
C THR A 192 16.47 2.34 18.12
N LYS A 193 16.25 3.62 17.76
CA LYS A 193 15.25 3.99 16.74
C LYS A 193 15.50 3.28 15.40
N ASP A 194 16.75 3.16 14.97
CA ASP A 194 17.07 2.48 13.71
C ASP A 194 16.84 0.96 13.80
N GLN A 195 17.18 0.34 14.93
CA GLN A 195 16.89 -1.08 15.17
C GLN A 195 15.38 -1.34 15.15
N PHE A 196 14.58 -0.47 15.77
CA PHE A 196 13.11 -0.57 15.73
C PHE A 196 12.58 -0.60 14.28
N TRP A 197 13.00 0.34 13.45
CA TRP A 197 12.56 0.40 12.06
C TRP A 197 13.04 -0.78 11.23
N GLN A 198 14.26 -1.27 11.49
CA GLN A 198 14.78 -2.46 10.83
C GLN A 198 13.98 -3.72 11.21
N GLU A 199 13.67 -3.89 12.49
CA GLU A 199 12.87 -5.03 12.96
C GLU A 199 11.42 -4.94 12.49
N LEU A 200 10.86 -3.73 12.34
CA LEU A 200 9.56 -3.53 11.73
C LEU A 200 9.55 -3.96 10.24
N ASP A 201 10.56 -3.58 9.47
CA ASP A 201 10.72 -4.02 8.07
C ASP A 201 10.91 -5.56 7.99
N ASN A 202 11.71 -6.16 8.88
CA ASN A 202 11.90 -7.61 8.99
C ASN A 202 10.58 -8.32 9.28
N MET A 203 9.74 -7.74 10.14
CA MET A 203 8.40 -8.26 10.45
C MET A 203 7.51 -8.24 9.22
N VAL A 204 7.47 -7.13 8.49
CA VAL A 204 6.71 -7.00 7.23
C VAL A 204 7.17 -8.03 6.21
N ILE A 205 8.48 -8.20 6.02
CA ILE A 205 9.04 -9.21 5.12
C ILE A 205 8.59 -10.61 5.57
N SER A 206 8.73 -10.92 6.86
CA SER A 206 8.34 -12.23 7.39
C SER A 206 6.87 -12.56 7.18
N LEU A 207 5.97 -11.57 7.25
CA LEU A 207 4.54 -11.75 7.03
C LEU A 207 4.18 -11.91 5.56
N THR A 208 4.92 -11.28 4.65
CA THR A 208 4.55 -11.18 3.23
C THR A 208 5.37 -12.04 2.29
N SER A 209 6.57 -12.51 2.72
CA SER A 209 7.38 -13.47 1.96
C SER A 209 6.93 -14.91 2.20
N ASN A 210 7.02 -15.70 1.13
CA ASN A 210 6.77 -17.14 1.19
C ASN A 210 7.92 -17.88 1.86
#